data_1455acc90b9de233544ee44568ee7261
#
_entry.id   1455acc90b9de233544ee44568ee7261
#
_cell.length_a   1.000
_cell.length_b   1.000
_cell.length_c   1.000
_cell.angle_alpha   90.00
_cell.angle_beta   90.00
_cell.angle_gamma   90.00
#
_symmetry.space_group_name_H-M   'P 1'
#
loop_
_entity.id
_entity.type
_entity.pdbx_description
1 polymer ?
#
loop_
_entity_poly.entity_id
_entity_poly.type
_entity_poly.pdbx_seq_one_letter_code
_entity_poly.pdbx_strand_id
1 'polypeptide(L)'
;GNGGFSAAYPYESVYTSPKRLMMQDARDEVLVLYRAFGLDKQESWKEGEDHIALELEFEQILCERAIRAYEAGDEDECLKLLLSQRNFLEDHLLAWYPMMAADLQKFPQTDFYKGLGKLTDGFLRNDREFLDAVLSENEADCHPERRPQAEAEGSRAASAETEVEVA
;
A
#
# COMPACT_ATOMS: atom_id res chain seq x y z
N GLY A 1 -35.96 -4.38 -3.74
CA GLY A 1 -35.27 -4.12 -4.99
C GLY A 1 -33.81 -3.98 -4.73
N ASN A 2 -32.94 -4.85 -5.32
CA ASN A 2 -31.50 -4.69 -5.29
C ASN A 2 -31.13 -3.45 -6.12
N GLY A 3 -30.96 -2.32 -5.47
CA GLY A 3 -30.38 -1.13 -6.08
C GLY A 3 -28.88 -1.35 -6.31
N GLY A 4 -28.55 -2.09 -7.37
CA GLY A 4 -27.18 -2.17 -7.85
C GLY A 4 -26.77 -0.82 -8.45
N PHE A 5 -25.47 -0.49 -8.39
CA PHE A 5 -24.94 0.66 -9.09
C PHE A 5 -25.24 0.59 -10.59
N SER A 6 -25.51 1.72 -11.20
CA SER A 6 -25.62 1.89 -12.65
C SER A 6 -24.34 2.39 -13.31
N ALA A 7 -23.31 2.70 -12.50
CA ALA A 7 -22.00 3.19 -12.92
C ALA A 7 -20.94 2.89 -11.84
N ALA A 8 -19.66 3.01 -12.20
CA ALA A 8 -18.57 3.07 -11.23
C ALA A 8 -18.45 4.52 -10.73
N TYR A 9 -18.44 4.69 -9.41
CA TYR A 9 -18.33 6.00 -8.76
C TYR A 9 -16.94 6.15 -8.14
N PRO A 10 -16.24 7.25 -8.38
CA PRO A 10 -14.84 7.39 -7.96
C PRO A 10 -14.67 7.92 -6.51
N TYR A 11 -15.51 7.44 -5.57
CA TYR A 11 -15.53 7.92 -4.18
C TYR A 11 -15.56 6.75 -3.19
N GLU A 12 -14.68 6.78 -2.19
CA GLU A 12 -14.61 5.78 -1.14
C GLU A 12 -15.95 5.62 -0.41
N SER A 13 -16.55 6.72 0.02
CA SER A 13 -17.80 6.71 0.79
C SER A 13 -18.96 6.01 0.09
N VAL A 14 -18.95 5.94 -1.25
CA VAL A 14 -19.98 5.22 -2.02
C VAL A 14 -19.86 3.70 -1.82
N TYR A 15 -18.67 3.18 -1.59
CA TYR A 15 -18.42 1.75 -1.46
C TYR A 15 -18.35 1.28 0.01
N THR A 16 -17.90 2.14 0.91
CA THR A 16 -17.71 1.80 2.33
C THR A 16 -18.93 2.14 3.19
N SER A 17 -19.76 3.11 2.79
CA SER A 17 -20.93 3.48 3.59
C SER A 17 -22.12 2.53 3.38
N PRO A 18 -22.89 2.23 4.43
CA PRO A 18 -24.11 1.40 4.31
C PRO A 18 -25.16 1.99 3.39
N LYS A 19 -25.22 3.31 3.27
CA LYS A 19 -26.18 4.04 2.44
C LYS A 19 -25.74 4.17 0.99
N ARG A 20 -24.47 3.86 0.68
CA ARG A 20 -23.86 4.01 -0.65
C ARG A 20 -24.02 5.43 -1.21
N LEU A 21 -23.79 6.41 -0.38
CA LEU A 21 -23.88 7.83 -0.70
C LEU A 21 -22.49 8.47 -0.61
N MET A 22 -22.29 9.50 -1.42
CA MET A 22 -21.11 10.38 -1.32
C MET A 22 -21.14 11.17 0.00
N MET A 23 -19.98 11.71 0.38
CA MET A 23 -19.81 12.58 1.55
C MET A 23 -20.29 11.94 2.87
N GLN A 24 -19.84 10.72 3.11
CA GLN A 24 -20.04 9.99 4.37
C GLN A 24 -18.74 9.96 5.17
N ASP A 25 -18.67 9.13 6.22
CA ASP A 25 -17.61 9.08 7.21
C ASP A 25 -16.20 8.98 6.58
N ALA A 26 -16.02 8.16 5.55
CA ALA A 26 -14.74 8.01 4.84
C ALA A 26 -14.17 9.35 4.33
N ARG A 27 -15.03 10.23 3.81
CA ARG A 27 -14.59 11.57 3.40
C ARG A 27 -14.01 12.37 4.56
N ASP A 28 -14.62 12.30 5.75
CA ASP A 28 -14.15 13.03 6.92
C ASP A 28 -12.87 12.41 7.48
N GLU A 29 -12.71 11.08 7.37
CA GLU A 29 -11.51 10.34 7.76
C GLU A 29 -10.30 10.74 6.91
N VAL A 30 -10.42 10.70 5.57
CA VAL A 30 -9.32 11.12 4.68
C VAL A 30 -8.97 12.61 4.86
N LEU A 31 -9.96 13.48 5.10
CA LEU A 31 -9.72 14.89 5.36
C LEU A 31 -8.90 15.13 6.63
N VAL A 32 -9.16 14.36 7.69
CA VAL A 32 -8.34 14.40 8.92
C VAL A 32 -6.90 14.01 8.62
N LEU A 33 -6.69 12.96 7.83
CA LEU A 33 -5.34 12.51 7.43
C LEU A 33 -4.62 13.58 6.60
N TYR A 34 -5.26 14.14 5.57
CA TYR A 34 -4.64 15.20 4.76
C TYR A 34 -4.18 16.38 5.64
N ARG A 35 -5.03 16.84 6.57
CA ARG A 35 -4.71 17.95 7.48
C ARG A 35 -3.58 17.61 8.46
N ALA A 36 -3.48 16.35 8.92
CA ALA A 36 -2.37 15.89 9.75
C ALA A 36 -1.01 16.03 9.03
N PHE A 37 -1.01 15.96 7.71
CA PHE A 37 0.16 16.20 6.86
C PHE A 37 0.27 17.65 6.34
N GLY A 38 -0.57 18.55 6.84
CA GLY A 38 -0.58 19.96 6.43
C GLY A 38 -1.11 20.21 5.02
N LEU A 39 -1.97 19.30 4.54
CA LEU A 39 -2.60 19.38 3.23
C LEU A 39 -4.07 19.74 3.34
N ASP A 40 -4.58 20.45 2.35
CA ASP A 40 -6.01 20.72 2.19
C ASP A 40 -6.33 20.79 0.69
N LYS A 41 -7.58 20.50 0.36
CA LYS A 41 -8.07 20.52 -1.01
C LYS A 41 -8.06 21.95 -1.58
N GLN A 42 -7.62 22.07 -2.83
CA GLN A 42 -7.69 23.36 -3.53
C GLN A 42 -9.15 23.78 -3.74
N GLU A 43 -9.44 25.09 -3.58
CA GLU A 43 -10.80 25.63 -3.78
C GLU A 43 -11.37 25.42 -5.21
N SER A 44 -10.49 25.28 -6.19
CA SER A 44 -10.86 24.98 -7.59
C SER A 44 -11.38 23.57 -7.79
N TRP A 45 -10.98 22.63 -6.92
CA TRP A 45 -11.44 21.24 -6.96
C TRP A 45 -12.83 21.13 -6.33
N LYS A 46 -13.82 20.64 -7.08
CA LYS A 46 -15.25 20.62 -6.66
C LYS A 46 -15.73 19.28 -6.16
N GLU A 47 -14.94 18.22 -6.37
CA GLU A 47 -15.27 16.87 -5.92
C GLU A 47 -14.98 16.66 -4.43
N GLY A 48 -15.49 15.57 -3.85
CA GLY A 48 -15.24 15.18 -2.46
C GLY A 48 -13.76 14.87 -2.19
N GLU A 49 -13.35 14.94 -0.94
CA GLU A 49 -11.99 14.67 -0.51
C GLU A 49 -11.63 13.17 -0.62
N ASP A 50 -12.62 12.28 -0.56
CA ASP A 50 -12.56 10.84 -0.77
C ASP A 50 -12.66 10.41 -2.25
N HIS A 51 -12.32 11.31 -3.17
CA HIS A 51 -12.22 11.00 -4.58
C HIS A 51 -10.90 10.30 -4.88
N ILE A 52 -10.92 9.22 -5.67
CA ILE A 52 -9.73 8.41 -6.01
C ILE A 52 -8.52 9.26 -6.47
N ALA A 53 -8.74 10.36 -7.17
CA ALA A 53 -7.64 11.20 -7.64
C ALA A 53 -6.93 11.90 -6.49
N LEU A 54 -7.66 12.35 -5.46
CA LEU A 54 -7.06 12.99 -4.28
C LEU A 54 -6.38 11.96 -3.37
N GLU A 55 -6.93 10.77 -3.23
CA GLU A 55 -6.29 9.69 -2.48
C GLU A 55 -4.98 9.24 -3.13
N LEU A 56 -4.94 9.12 -4.47
CA LEU A 56 -3.71 8.81 -5.19
C LEU A 56 -2.70 9.97 -5.16
N GLU A 57 -3.16 11.23 -5.19
CA GLU A 57 -2.30 12.41 -5.03
C GLU A 57 -1.70 12.46 -3.62
N PHE A 58 -2.46 12.08 -2.60
CA PHE A 58 -1.95 11.98 -1.24
C PHE A 58 -0.83 10.95 -1.12
N GLU A 59 -1.02 9.75 -1.68
CA GLU A 59 0.04 8.74 -1.76
C GLU A 59 1.28 9.26 -2.49
N GLN A 60 1.10 9.93 -3.61
CA GLN A 60 2.23 10.55 -4.33
C GLN A 60 2.99 11.54 -3.45
N ILE A 61 2.29 12.39 -2.69
CA ILE A 61 2.91 13.38 -1.79
C ILE A 61 3.70 12.68 -0.68
N LEU A 62 3.15 11.60 -0.10
CA LEU A 62 3.85 10.80 0.91
C LEU A 62 5.13 10.16 0.34
N CYS A 63 5.06 9.57 -0.87
CA CYS A 63 6.22 9.04 -1.59
C CYS A 63 7.31 10.11 -1.80
N GLU A 64 6.94 11.29 -2.30
CA GLU A 64 7.89 12.38 -2.53
C GLU A 64 8.53 12.88 -1.23
N ARG A 65 7.78 12.90 -0.13
CA ARG A 65 8.33 13.27 1.18
C ARG A 65 9.27 12.20 1.72
N ALA A 66 8.94 10.91 1.55
CA ALA A 66 9.80 9.80 1.95
C ALA A 66 11.13 9.81 1.19
N ILE A 67 11.11 10.05 -0.12
CA ILE A 67 12.33 10.20 -0.93
C ILE A 67 13.19 11.34 -0.38
N ARG A 68 12.60 12.50 -0.11
CA ARG A 68 13.34 13.66 0.45
C ARG A 68 13.95 13.38 1.83
N ALA A 69 13.22 12.69 2.69
CA ALA A 69 13.73 12.28 4.00
C ALA A 69 14.91 11.31 3.86
N TYR A 70 14.77 10.32 2.98
CA TYR A 70 15.84 9.37 2.68
C TYR A 70 17.10 10.05 2.14
N GLU A 71 16.96 10.95 1.16
CA GLU A 71 18.08 11.73 0.59
C GLU A 71 18.74 12.65 1.62
N ALA A 72 17.99 13.12 2.61
CA ALA A 72 18.50 13.92 3.72
C ALA A 72 19.18 13.09 4.83
N GLY A 73 19.07 11.77 4.78
CA GLY A 73 19.55 10.86 5.83
C GLY A 73 18.67 10.86 7.09
N ASP A 74 17.42 11.32 6.98
CA ASP A 74 16.43 11.30 8.07
C ASP A 74 15.66 9.97 8.01
N GLU A 75 16.28 8.93 8.56
CA GLU A 75 15.74 7.58 8.54
C GLU A 75 14.42 7.47 9.33
N ASP A 76 14.29 8.18 10.44
CA ASP A 76 13.10 8.16 11.29
C ASP A 76 11.88 8.76 10.56
N GLU A 77 12.05 9.91 9.91
CA GLU A 77 10.97 10.53 9.13
C GLU A 77 10.66 9.71 7.87
N CYS A 78 11.67 9.14 7.21
CA CYS A 78 11.48 8.24 6.07
C CYS A 78 10.61 7.04 6.48
N LEU A 79 10.97 6.35 7.55
CA LEU A 79 10.22 5.19 8.05
C LEU A 79 8.78 5.55 8.42
N LYS A 80 8.57 6.67 9.11
CA LYS A 80 7.25 7.17 9.45
C LYS A 80 6.37 7.43 8.22
N LEU A 81 6.95 8.00 7.16
CA LEU A 81 6.25 8.26 5.91
C LEU A 81 5.90 6.97 5.16
N LEU A 82 6.79 5.98 5.14
CA LEU A 82 6.52 4.66 4.56
C LEU A 82 5.40 3.92 5.32
N LEU A 83 5.40 3.99 6.66
CA LEU A 83 4.31 3.46 7.48
C LEU A 83 2.98 4.16 7.20
N SER A 84 3.00 5.47 6.99
CA SER A 84 1.80 6.24 6.67
C SER A 84 1.23 5.87 5.31
N GLN A 85 2.07 5.67 4.28
CA GLN A 85 1.67 5.16 2.96
C GLN A 85 1.03 3.78 3.09
N ARG A 86 1.72 2.85 3.74
CA ARG A 86 1.23 1.48 3.92
C ARG A 86 -0.14 1.44 4.60
N ASN A 87 -0.33 2.24 5.65
CA ASN A 87 -1.60 2.30 6.38
C ASN A 87 -2.70 2.94 5.52
N PHE A 88 -2.41 4.02 4.82
CA PHE A 88 -3.39 4.67 3.94
C PHE A 88 -3.79 3.76 2.77
N LEU A 89 -2.84 3.03 2.17
CA LEU A 89 -3.15 2.02 1.16
C LEU A 89 -4.11 0.95 1.68
N GLU A 90 -3.89 0.44 2.90
CA GLU A 90 -4.69 -0.65 3.45
C GLU A 90 -6.07 -0.17 3.92
N ASP A 91 -6.10 0.92 4.70
CA ASP A 91 -7.31 1.39 5.39
C ASP A 91 -8.26 2.14 4.46
N HIS A 92 -7.74 2.76 3.39
CA HIS A 92 -8.52 3.54 2.42
C HIS A 92 -8.48 2.90 1.03
N LEU A 93 -7.45 3.11 0.23
CA LEU A 93 -7.43 2.73 -1.19
C LEU A 93 -7.80 1.26 -1.44
N LEU A 94 -7.18 0.30 -0.75
CA LEU A 94 -7.48 -1.13 -0.92
C LEU A 94 -8.79 -1.57 -0.26
N ALA A 95 -9.32 -0.80 0.67
CA ALA A 95 -10.61 -1.09 1.29
C ALA A 95 -11.80 -0.94 0.33
N TRP A 96 -11.69 -0.09 -0.69
CA TRP A 96 -12.80 0.18 -1.59
C TRP A 96 -12.49 0.09 -3.08
N TYR A 97 -11.27 0.43 -3.51
CA TYR A 97 -10.92 0.48 -4.94
C TYR A 97 -11.16 -0.85 -5.69
N PRO A 98 -10.92 -2.04 -5.11
CA PRO A 98 -11.25 -3.31 -5.77
C PRO A 98 -12.72 -3.43 -6.17
N MET A 99 -13.64 -2.84 -5.39
CA MET A 99 -15.07 -2.80 -5.71
C MET A 99 -15.36 -1.85 -6.87
N MET A 100 -14.73 -0.68 -6.90
CA MET A 100 -14.80 0.23 -8.05
C MET A 100 -14.20 -0.40 -9.30
N ALA A 101 -13.04 -1.04 -9.20
CA ALA A 101 -12.41 -1.75 -10.32
C ALA A 101 -13.32 -2.85 -10.90
N ALA A 102 -14.05 -3.58 -10.04
CA ALA A 102 -15.05 -4.56 -10.47
C ALA A 102 -16.23 -3.90 -11.20
N ASP A 103 -16.68 -2.73 -10.76
CA ASP A 103 -17.74 -1.98 -11.44
C ASP A 103 -17.24 -1.40 -12.77
N LEU A 104 -15.98 -0.97 -12.87
CA LEU A 104 -15.35 -0.58 -14.14
C LEU A 104 -15.27 -1.74 -15.16
N GLN A 105 -15.34 -3.01 -14.73
CA GLN A 105 -15.47 -4.13 -15.66
C GLN A 105 -16.92 -4.31 -16.19
N LYS A 106 -17.92 -3.86 -15.44
CA LYS A 106 -19.34 -4.07 -15.76
C LYS A 106 -19.93 -2.93 -16.59
N PHE A 107 -19.63 -1.67 -16.23
CA PHE A 107 -20.36 -0.51 -16.72
C PHE A 107 -19.67 0.32 -17.82
N PRO A 108 -18.34 0.34 -17.99
CA PRO A 108 -17.72 1.22 -18.95
C PRO A 108 -18.05 0.83 -20.38
N GLN A 109 -18.25 1.84 -21.22
CA GLN A 109 -18.48 1.68 -22.63
C GLN A 109 -17.19 1.43 -23.44
N THR A 110 -16.01 1.67 -22.83
CA THR A 110 -14.72 1.55 -23.49
C THR A 110 -13.77 0.62 -22.73
N ASP A 111 -12.94 -0.10 -23.48
CA ASP A 111 -11.92 -0.98 -22.89
C ASP A 111 -10.80 -0.20 -22.18
N PHE A 112 -10.66 1.11 -22.46
CA PHE A 112 -9.72 1.98 -21.76
C PHE A 112 -9.96 1.99 -20.24
N TYR A 113 -11.19 2.26 -19.80
CA TYR A 113 -11.50 2.28 -18.36
C TYR A 113 -11.43 0.90 -17.71
N LYS A 114 -11.74 -0.15 -18.46
CA LYS A 114 -11.54 -1.53 -17.98
C LYS A 114 -10.06 -1.83 -17.73
N GLY A 115 -9.20 -1.41 -18.68
CA GLY A 115 -7.76 -1.56 -18.55
C GLY A 115 -7.20 -0.74 -17.39
N LEU A 116 -7.63 0.53 -17.28
CA LEU A 116 -7.22 1.43 -16.20
C LEU A 116 -7.62 0.87 -14.81
N GLY A 117 -8.85 0.37 -14.66
CA GLY A 117 -9.29 -0.24 -13.41
C GLY A 117 -8.43 -1.42 -12.97
N LYS A 118 -8.07 -2.31 -13.91
CA LYS A 118 -7.18 -3.45 -13.62
C LYS A 118 -5.75 -3.01 -13.30
N LEU A 119 -5.23 -2.05 -14.05
CA LEU A 119 -3.88 -1.54 -13.85
C LEU A 119 -3.74 -0.92 -12.46
N THR A 120 -4.68 -0.07 -12.07
CA THR A 120 -4.63 0.59 -10.75
C THR A 120 -4.83 -0.41 -9.62
N ASP A 121 -5.76 -1.36 -9.71
CA ASP A 121 -5.93 -2.40 -8.68
C ASP A 121 -4.65 -3.24 -8.51
N GLY A 122 -4.03 -3.64 -9.62
CA GLY A 122 -2.76 -4.37 -9.59
C GLY A 122 -1.61 -3.54 -9.03
N PHE A 123 -1.55 -2.26 -9.37
CA PHE A 123 -0.53 -1.34 -8.85
C PHE A 123 -0.66 -1.18 -7.33
N LEU A 124 -1.84 -0.88 -6.81
CA LEU A 124 -2.06 -0.68 -5.38
C LEU A 124 -1.70 -1.92 -4.55
N ARG A 125 -2.01 -3.12 -5.04
CA ARG A 125 -1.63 -4.38 -4.37
C ARG A 125 -0.13 -4.60 -4.36
N ASN A 126 0.52 -4.37 -5.49
CA ASN A 126 1.98 -4.52 -5.60
C ASN A 126 2.72 -3.48 -4.74
N ASP A 127 2.21 -2.27 -4.66
CA ASP A 127 2.79 -1.20 -3.84
C ASP A 127 2.67 -1.54 -2.34
N ARG A 128 1.52 -2.06 -1.92
CA ARG A 128 1.35 -2.57 -0.56
C ARG A 128 2.34 -3.70 -0.22
N GLU A 129 2.51 -4.68 -1.11
CA GLU A 129 3.48 -5.78 -0.93
C GLU A 129 4.92 -5.25 -0.84
N PHE A 130 5.26 -4.27 -1.66
CA PHE A 130 6.57 -3.60 -1.62
C PHE A 130 6.80 -2.89 -0.28
N LEU A 131 5.83 -2.11 0.20
CA LEU A 131 5.93 -1.41 1.49
C LEU A 131 6.04 -2.40 2.66
N ASP A 132 5.27 -3.48 2.66
CA ASP A 132 5.38 -4.54 3.68
C ASP A 132 6.78 -5.17 3.70
N ALA A 133 7.38 -5.41 2.54
CA ALA A 133 8.74 -5.97 2.44
C ALA A 133 9.79 -5.00 3.01
N VAL A 134 9.76 -3.73 2.56
CA VAL A 134 10.71 -2.70 3.03
C VAL A 134 10.60 -2.46 4.53
N LEU A 135 9.38 -2.40 5.07
CA LEU A 135 9.16 -2.18 6.50
C LEU A 135 9.63 -3.38 7.34
N SER A 136 9.42 -4.62 6.87
CA SER A 136 9.85 -5.82 7.59
C SER A 136 11.39 -5.97 7.62
N GLU A 137 12.10 -5.56 6.57
CA GLU A 137 13.57 -5.53 6.54
C GLU A 137 14.11 -4.54 7.58
N ASN A 138 13.53 -3.36 7.70
CA ASN A 138 13.93 -2.36 8.69
C ASN A 138 13.71 -2.83 10.14
N GLU A 139 12.59 -3.54 10.41
CA GLU A 139 12.35 -4.13 11.74
C GLU A 139 13.37 -5.20 12.10
N ALA A 140 13.82 -6.00 11.14
CA ALA A 140 14.84 -7.04 11.35
C ALA A 140 16.22 -6.45 11.65
N ASP A 141 16.57 -5.33 11.06
CA ASP A 141 17.85 -4.65 11.31
C ASP A 141 17.86 -3.88 12.64
N CYS A 142 16.72 -3.35 13.09
CA CYS A 142 16.58 -2.71 14.41
C CYS A 142 16.59 -3.71 15.57
N HIS A 143 16.28 -5.01 15.35
CA HIS A 143 16.26 -6.06 16.36
C HIS A 143 17.04 -7.30 15.92
N PRO A 144 18.38 -7.26 15.87
CA PRO A 144 19.22 -8.38 15.42
C PRO A 144 19.05 -9.65 16.28
N GLU A 145 18.51 -9.54 17.49
CA GLU A 145 18.27 -10.66 18.40
C GLU A 145 17.08 -11.56 17.96
N ARG A 146 16.27 -11.14 17.00
CA ARG A 146 15.14 -11.91 16.46
C ARG A 146 15.45 -12.74 15.22
N ARG A 147 16.69 -12.74 14.73
CA ARG A 147 17.07 -13.64 13.64
C ARG A 147 16.96 -15.09 14.15
N PRO A 148 16.17 -15.98 13.54
CA PRO A 148 16.23 -17.38 13.85
C PRO A 148 17.67 -17.85 13.60
N GLN A 149 18.33 -18.39 14.63
CA GLN A 149 19.63 -19.01 14.47
C GLN A 149 19.45 -20.13 13.46
N ALA A 150 20.03 -19.97 12.28
CA ALA A 150 20.18 -21.06 11.35
C ALA A 150 20.97 -22.14 12.09
N GLU A 151 20.36 -23.29 12.32
CA GLU A 151 20.97 -24.45 12.94
C GLU A 151 22.24 -24.78 12.16
N ALA A 152 23.38 -24.52 12.78
CA ALA A 152 24.66 -25.00 12.30
C ALA A 152 24.70 -26.52 12.55
N GLU A 153 24.12 -27.30 11.66
CA GLU A 153 24.38 -28.72 11.57
C GLU A 153 25.84 -28.90 11.16
N GLY A 154 26.64 -29.13 12.18
CA GLY A 154 28.04 -29.46 12.04
C GLY A 154 28.21 -30.79 11.32
N SER A 155 28.68 -30.71 10.08
CA SER A 155 29.26 -31.85 9.40
C SER A 155 30.58 -32.23 10.14
N ARG A 156 30.50 -33.20 11.02
CA ARG A 156 31.69 -33.97 11.46
C ARG A 156 32.01 -34.94 10.34
N ALA A 157 32.94 -34.56 9.46
CA ALA A 157 33.61 -35.49 8.61
C ALA A 157 34.62 -36.27 9.44
N ALA A 158 34.44 -37.57 9.52
CA ALA A 158 35.40 -38.51 10.12
C ALA A 158 36.60 -38.64 9.21
N SER A 159 37.77 -38.36 9.79
CA SER A 159 39.07 -38.71 9.20
C SER A 159 39.26 -40.23 9.24
N ALA A 160 39.26 -40.86 8.07
CA ALA A 160 39.76 -42.21 7.88
C ALA A 160 41.23 -42.14 7.45
N GLU A 161 42.10 -42.51 8.33
CA GLU A 161 43.51 -42.82 8.00
C GLU A 161 43.51 -44.09 7.18
N THR A 162 44.13 -44.03 5.97
CA THR A 162 44.48 -45.22 5.19
C THR A 162 45.99 -45.29 5.10
N GLU A 163 46.58 -46.18 5.88
CA GLU A 163 47.94 -46.59 5.72
C GLU A 163 48.11 -47.35 4.37
N VAL A 164 49.02 -46.95 3.55
CA VAL A 164 49.49 -47.68 2.39
C VAL A 164 50.86 -48.22 2.67
N GLU A 165 50.92 -49.55 2.83
CA GLU A 165 52.15 -50.34 2.93
C GLU A 165 52.69 -50.64 1.53
N VAL A 166 54.00 -50.38 1.32
CA VAL A 166 54.73 -50.60 0.08
C VAL A 166 55.43 -51.95 0.16
N ALA A 167 55.25 -52.79 -0.86
CA ALA A 167 56.12 -53.86 -1.22
C ALA A 167 56.55 -53.76 -2.68
#